data_e24d847995c247194ea84aefee0aa3c2
#
_entry.id   e24d847995c247194ea84aefee0aa3c2
#
_cell.length_a   1.000
_cell.length_b   1.000
_cell.length_c   1.000
_cell.angle_alpha   90.00
_cell.angle_beta   90.00
_cell.angle_gamma   90.00
#
_symmetry.space_group_name_H-M   'P 1'
#
loop_
_entity.id
_entity.type
_entity.pdbx_description
1 polymer ?
#
loop_
_entity_poly.entity_id
_entity_poly.type
_entity_poly.pdbx_seq_one_letter_code
_entity_poly.pdbx_strand_id
1 'polypeptide(L)'
;MRENTILVVVDLTAGAHQPALERAAWLAKRAGGRLELFACDFDADLETDHITAVWNAQPGPRERLLLRRRSQLEELAAPLRKQGLTVTVDVVWDHPFELAIVKKAAAHDYWLVAKDTHHHNLIQRTLLTNVDWHLIRECPVPLLLVQDRKLAAEPNVFAAVDPVNEHDKPAALDDRIFTFAADLSRVLRGHLHVVHSYSTPLGAELPPAIAKVIAQEHRVAMAKFLDTHAALGGRRHLYEGLAHDCLQKAAEEHAADFVVMGAVARRGLKRLFIGSTAERVLDRLPCDLVIIKPLEFEVPEDAN
;
A
#
# COMPACT_ATOMS: atom_id res chain seq x y z
N MET A 1 -15.45 -17.25 0.43
CA MET A 1 -14.85 -16.11 -0.30
C MET A 1 -14.51 -15.09 0.77
N ARG A 2 -13.24 -14.66 0.87
CA ARG A 2 -12.92 -13.53 1.74
C ARG A 2 -13.74 -12.33 1.28
N GLU A 3 -14.40 -11.67 2.22
CA GLU A 3 -15.09 -10.41 1.90
C GLU A 3 -14.00 -9.37 1.56
N ASN A 4 -14.01 -8.84 0.33
CA ASN A 4 -13.04 -7.85 -0.13
C ASN A 4 -13.32 -6.49 0.53
N THR A 5 -13.19 -6.42 1.86
CA THR A 5 -13.38 -5.17 2.60
C THR A 5 -12.11 -4.32 2.52
N ILE A 6 -12.24 -3.09 2.08
CA ILE A 6 -11.18 -2.10 2.03
C ILE A 6 -11.33 -1.15 3.21
N LEU A 7 -10.30 -1.06 4.05
CA LEU A 7 -10.20 -0.04 5.09
C LEU A 7 -9.66 1.25 4.46
N VAL A 8 -10.44 2.32 4.50
CA VAL A 8 -10.06 3.62 3.95
C VAL A 8 -9.72 4.57 5.09
N VAL A 9 -8.46 4.95 5.19
CA VAL A 9 -8.00 5.97 6.14
C VAL A 9 -8.35 7.34 5.59
N VAL A 10 -9.33 8.01 6.22
CA VAL A 10 -9.86 9.29 5.75
C VAL A 10 -9.14 10.45 6.43
N ASP A 11 -8.62 11.39 5.64
CA ASP A 11 -8.14 12.66 6.14
C ASP A 11 -9.28 13.66 6.25
N LEU A 12 -9.82 13.84 7.45
CA LEU A 12 -10.92 14.78 7.72
C LEU A 12 -10.53 16.26 7.58
N THR A 13 -9.25 16.57 7.34
CA THR A 13 -8.77 17.93 7.07
C THR A 13 -8.77 18.26 5.58
N ALA A 14 -8.75 17.27 4.71
CA ALA A 14 -8.71 17.42 3.24
C ALA A 14 -10.04 17.83 2.61
N GLY A 15 -11.13 17.92 3.39
CA GLY A 15 -12.46 18.26 2.89
C GLY A 15 -13.10 17.17 2.02
N ALA A 16 -13.76 17.56 0.92
CA ALA A 16 -14.51 16.63 0.08
C ALA A 16 -13.65 15.84 -0.91
N HIS A 17 -12.45 16.32 -1.22
CA HIS A 17 -11.53 15.64 -2.14
C HIS A 17 -10.71 14.59 -1.39
N GLN A 18 -11.00 13.33 -1.66
CA GLN A 18 -10.45 12.17 -0.95
C GLN A 18 -9.98 11.13 -1.96
N PRO A 19 -8.76 11.26 -2.55
CA PRO A 19 -8.27 10.35 -3.59
C PRO A 19 -8.28 8.88 -3.18
N ALA A 20 -7.89 8.54 -1.93
CA ALA A 20 -7.93 7.17 -1.44
C ALA A 20 -9.36 6.62 -1.36
N LEU A 21 -10.33 7.43 -0.96
CA LEU A 21 -11.73 7.04 -0.93
C LEU A 21 -12.28 6.81 -2.34
N GLU A 22 -11.97 7.70 -3.27
CA GLU A 22 -12.38 7.55 -4.68
C GLU A 22 -11.76 6.29 -5.30
N ARG A 23 -10.47 6.05 -5.03
CA ARG A 23 -9.75 4.87 -5.48
C ARG A 23 -10.31 3.59 -4.88
N ALA A 24 -10.53 3.56 -3.57
CA ALA A 24 -11.09 2.42 -2.86
C ALA A 24 -12.53 2.12 -3.33
N ALA A 25 -13.35 3.14 -3.56
CA ALA A 25 -14.71 2.97 -4.08
C ALA A 25 -14.71 2.37 -5.49
N TRP A 26 -13.79 2.82 -6.35
CA TRP A 26 -13.61 2.28 -7.68
C TRP A 26 -13.13 0.81 -7.66
N LEU A 27 -12.20 0.46 -6.76
CA LEU A 27 -11.75 -0.92 -6.54
C LEU A 27 -12.88 -1.80 -6.00
N ALA A 28 -13.59 -1.35 -4.96
CA ALA A 28 -14.68 -2.10 -4.34
C ALA A 28 -15.80 -2.42 -5.34
N LYS A 29 -16.18 -1.48 -6.20
CA LYS A 29 -17.18 -1.72 -7.26
C LYS A 29 -16.78 -2.84 -8.20
N ARG A 30 -15.49 -2.92 -8.59
CA ARG A 30 -14.99 -3.94 -9.50
C ARG A 30 -14.78 -5.29 -8.82
N ALA A 31 -14.39 -5.28 -7.57
CA ALA A 31 -14.15 -6.47 -6.76
C ALA A 31 -15.41 -7.08 -6.15
N GLY A 32 -16.57 -6.40 -6.23
CA GLY A 32 -17.76 -6.77 -5.46
C GLY A 32 -17.52 -6.66 -3.96
N GLY A 33 -16.67 -5.69 -3.55
CA GLY A 33 -16.22 -5.52 -2.18
C GLY A 33 -17.01 -4.49 -1.38
N ARG A 34 -16.54 -4.24 -0.15
CA ARG A 34 -17.12 -3.29 0.81
C ARG A 34 -16.08 -2.25 1.20
N LEU A 35 -16.53 -1.15 1.78
CA LEU A 35 -15.68 -0.11 2.34
C LEU A 35 -15.93 0.03 3.83
N GLU A 36 -14.89 0.26 4.57
CA GLU A 36 -14.95 0.80 5.92
C GLU A 36 -14.15 2.10 5.96
N LEU A 37 -14.84 3.21 6.20
CA LEU A 37 -14.20 4.53 6.35
C LEU A 37 -13.76 4.67 7.79
N PHE A 38 -12.47 4.94 7.98
CA PHE A 38 -11.84 5.01 9.28
C PHE A 38 -11.22 6.37 9.51
N ALA A 39 -11.48 6.95 10.66
CA ALA A 39 -10.79 8.12 11.18
C ALA A 39 -10.39 7.88 12.63
N CYS A 40 -9.24 8.44 12.99
CA CYS A 40 -8.75 8.48 14.37
C CYS A 40 -8.54 9.93 14.76
N ASP A 41 -8.91 10.28 15.96
CA ASP A 41 -8.67 11.61 16.51
C ASP A 41 -8.14 11.51 17.93
N PHE A 42 -7.37 12.50 18.34
CA PHE A 42 -6.83 12.60 19.67
C PHE A 42 -6.49 14.05 19.99
N ASP A 43 -6.86 14.49 21.19
CA ASP A 43 -6.53 15.79 21.72
C ASP A 43 -6.23 15.65 23.22
N ALA A 44 -4.98 15.90 23.60
CA ALA A 44 -4.53 15.72 24.99
C ALA A 44 -5.26 16.65 25.98
N ASP A 45 -5.69 17.82 25.54
CA ASP A 45 -6.43 18.76 26.37
C ASP A 45 -7.84 18.26 26.70
N LEU A 46 -8.40 17.42 25.82
CA LEU A 46 -9.72 16.83 26.00
C LEU A 46 -9.71 15.50 26.80
N GLU A 47 -8.54 14.94 27.09
CA GLU A 47 -8.44 13.72 27.91
C GLU A 47 -8.76 13.96 29.38
N THR A 48 -8.51 15.16 29.88
CA THR A 48 -8.67 15.51 31.31
C THR A 48 -10.10 15.87 31.70
N ASP A 49 -11.04 16.00 30.74
CA ASP A 49 -12.38 16.57 30.96
C ASP A 49 -13.43 15.55 31.41
N HIS A 50 -13.04 14.43 32.03
CA HIS A 50 -13.98 13.43 32.55
C HIS A 50 -14.89 13.95 33.70
N ILE A 51 -14.54 15.05 34.33
CA ILE A 51 -15.24 15.54 35.51
C ILE A 51 -16.49 16.38 35.13
N THR A 52 -16.45 17.11 34.02
CA THR A 52 -17.53 18.01 33.62
C THR A 52 -18.71 17.32 32.94
N ALA A 53 -18.47 16.17 32.28
CA ALA A 53 -19.50 15.41 31.57
C ALA A 53 -20.52 14.73 32.51
N VAL A 54 -20.11 14.36 33.71
CA VAL A 54 -20.96 13.64 34.70
C VAL A 54 -22.05 14.54 35.27
N TRP A 55 -21.86 15.87 35.31
CA TRP A 55 -22.77 16.82 35.95
C TRP A 55 -23.90 17.35 35.06
N ASN A 56 -23.76 17.31 33.73
CA ASN A 56 -24.69 18.05 32.84
C ASN A 56 -25.56 17.20 31.91
N ALA A 57 -25.53 15.88 31.97
CA ALA A 57 -26.27 14.98 31.06
C ALA A 57 -26.07 15.30 29.55
N GLN A 58 -25.00 16.00 29.21
CA GLN A 58 -24.60 16.34 27.84
C GLN A 58 -23.30 15.62 27.47
N PRO A 59 -23.14 15.24 26.19
CA PRO A 59 -21.88 14.63 25.74
C PRO A 59 -20.67 15.52 26.10
N GLY A 60 -19.62 14.92 26.64
CA GLY A 60 -18.37 15.62 26.91
C GLY A 60 -17.70 16.16 25.64
N PRO A 61 -16.68 17.05 25.76
CA PRO A 61 -15.99 17.60 24.61
C PRO A 61 -15.42 16.52 23.66
N ARG A 62 -14.79 15.48 24.21
CA ARG A 62 -14.30 14.30 23.46
C ARG A 62 -15.44 13.61 22.70
N GLU A 63 -16.55 13.33 23.34
CA GLU A 63 -17.68 12.64 22.73
C GLU A 63 -18.33 13.49 21.61
N ARG A 64 -18.45 14.81 21.84
CA ARG A 64 -18.91 15.74 20.78
C ARG A 64 -17.97 15.75 19.57
N LEU A 65 -16.66 15.68 19.79
CA LEU A 65 -15.69 15.61 18.71
C LEU A 65 -15.85 14.31 17.91
N LEU A 66 -15.93 13.16 18.58
CA LEU A 66 -16.14 11.86 17.94
C LEU A 66 -17.47 11.80 17.16
N LEU A 67 -18.56 12.34 17.71
CA LEU A 67 -19.85 12.44 17.01
C LEU A 67 -19.74 13.31 15.77
N ARG A 68 -19.04 14.44 15.84
CA ARG A 68 -18.79 15.29 14.69
C ARG A 68 -17.97 14.57 13.61
N ARG A 69 -16.92 13.86 13.98
CA ARG A 69 -16.10 13.08 13.04
C ARG A 69 -16.90 11.97 12.37
N ARG A 70 -17.74 11.28 13.15
CA ARG A 70 -18.64 10.27 12.61
C ARG A 70 -19.62 10.87 11.60
N SER A 71 -20.20 12.05 11.89
CA SER A 71 -21.08 12.74 10.93
C SER A 71 -20.34 13.07 9.63
N GLN A 72 -19.10 13.54 9.70
CA GLN A 72 -18.29 13.82 8.53
C GLN A 72 -18.02 12.56 7.68
N LEU A 73 -17.73 11.42 8.32
CA LEU A 73 -17.57 10.15 7.59
C LEU A 73 -18.90 9.68 6.98
N GLU A 74 -20.03 9.85 7.67
CA GLU A 74 -21.36 9.52 7.14
C GLU A 74 -21.72 10.38 5.91
N GLU A 75 -21.34 11.65 5.90
CA GLU A 75 -21.50 12.54 4.74
C GLU A 75 -20.71 12.03 3.52
N LEU A 76 -19.49 11.53 3.72
CA LEU A 76 -18.69 10.90 2.67
C LEU A 76 -19.23 9.54 2.23
N ALA A 77 -19.79 8.75 3.16
CA ALA A 77 -20.35 7.42 2.90
C ALA A 77 -21.67 7.48 2.14
N ALA A 78 -22.52 8.48 2.42
CA ALA A 78 -23.88 8.56 1.89
C ALA A 78 -23.96 8.51 0.34
N PRO A 79 -23.16 9.26 -0.43
CA PRO A 79 -23.18 9.19 -1.90
C PRO A 79 -22.71 7.83 -2.43
N LEU A 80 -21.79 7.15 -1.74
CA LEU A 80 -21.27 5.82 -2.13
C LEU A 80 -22.34 4.75 -1.90
N ARG A 81 -23.07 4.81 -0.77
CA ARG A 81 -24.21 3.91 -0.50
C ARG A 81 -25.32 4.09 -1.54
N LYS A 82 -25.62 5.33 -1.96
CA LYS A 82 -26.55 5.62 -3.06
C LYS A 82 -26.13 5.00 -4.38
N GLN A 83 -24.82 4.81 -4.58
CA GLN A 83 -24.25 4.14 -5.76
C GLN A 83 -24.22 2.60 -5.62
N GLY A 84 -24.80 2.03 -4.56
CA GLY A 84 -24.91 0.60 -4.32
C GLY A 84 -23.72 -0.04 -3.60
N LEU A 85 -22.76 0.73 -3.08
CA LEU A 85 -21.68 0.21 -2.27
C LEU A 85 -22.14 -0.02 -0.81
N THR A 86 -21.67 -1.11 -0.21
CA THR A 86 -21.77 -1.30 1.24
C THR A 86 -20.64 -0.52 1.89
N VAL A 87 -21.01 0.47 2.73
CA VAL A 87 -20.03 1.34 3.40
C VAL A 87 -20.37 1.43 4.88
N THR A 88 -19.42 1.10 5.72
CA THR A 88 -19.46 1.32 7.17
C THR A 88 -18.53 2.46 7.55
N VAL A 89 -18.72 3.03 8.73
CA VAL A 89 -17.86 4.10 9.26
C VAL A 89 -17.45 3.77 10.69
N ASP A 90 -16.18 4.05 10.99
CA ASP A 90 -15.64 3.89 12.33
C ASP A 90 -14.75 5.07 12.70
N VAL A 91 -14.90 5.55 13.94
CA VAL A 91 -14.10 6.65 14.49
C VAL A 91 -13.60 6.21 15.86
N VAL A 92 -12.29 6.27 16.04
CA VAL A 92 -11.66 5.90 17.30
C VAL A 92 -10.95 7.10 17.91
N TRP A 93 -10.82 7.04 19.23
CA TRP A 93 -10.00 7.96 20.03
C TRP A 93 -8.76 7.21 20.46
N ASP A 94 -7.65 7.42 19.74
CA ASP A 94 -6.38 6.72 20.02
C ASP A 94 -5.18 7.56 19.54
N HIS A 95 -4.02 7.28 20.12
CA HIS A 95 -2.75 7.94 19.82
C HIS A 95 -1.58 6.96 20.04
N PRO A 96 -0.55 6.98 19.18
CA PRO A 96 -0.45 7.78 17.95
C PRO A 96 -1.32 7.24 16.81
N PHE A 97 -1.66 8.12 15.86
CA PHE A 97 -2.57 7.87 14.75
C PHE A 97 -2.21 6.63 13.90
N GLU A 98 -0.93 6.46 13.60
CA GLU A 98 -0.42 5.33 12.84
C GLU A 98 -0.64 3.99 13.54
N LEU A 99 -0.49 3.94 14.87
CA LEU A 99 -0.76 2.72 15.64
C LEU A 99 -2.25 2.38 15.65
N ALA A 100 -3.12 3.38 15.75
CA ALA A 100 -4.57 3.15 15.65
C ALA A 100 -4.97 2.49 14.32
N ILE A 101 -4.33 2.90 13.20
CA ILE A 101 -4.55 2.27 11.90
C ILE A 101 -4.04 0.83 11.90
N VAL A 102 -2.85 0.57 12.44
CA VAL A 102 -2.25 -0.77 12.49
C VAL A 102 -3.11 -1.71 13.34
N LYS A 103 -3.54 -1.29 14.54
CA LYS A 103 -4.48 -2.03 15.40
C LYS A 103 -5.77 -2.38 14.67
N LYS A 104 -6.36 -1.37 14.01
CA LYS A 104 -7.60 -1.57 13.24
C LYS A 104 -7.39 -2.57 12.11
N ALA A 105 -6.29 -2.47 11.38
CA ALA A 105 -5.94 -3.38 10.29
C ALA A 105 -5.66 -4.81 10.78
N ALA A 106 -5.10 -4.98 11.98
CA ALA A 106 -4.82 -6.28 12.58
C ALA A 106 -6.06 -6.96 13.13
N ALA A 107 -7.05 -6.19 13.58
CA ALA A 107 -8.27 -6.73 14.23
C ALA A 107 -9.26 -7.39 13.26
N HIS A 108 -9.14 -7.16 11.95
CA HIS A 108 -10.10 -7.63 10.95
C HIS A 108 -9.40 -8.12 9.67
N ASP A 109 -10.06 -9.00 8.91
CA ASP A 109 -9.55 -9.55 7.65
C ASP A 109 -9.85 -8.59 6.48
N TYR A 110 -9.10 -7.47 6.40
CA TYR A 110 -9.20 -6.54 5.28
C TYR A 110 -8.47 -7.07 4.04
N TRP A 111 -9.03 -6.81 2.86
CA TRP A 111 -8.33 -7.05 1.60
C TRP A 111 -7.13 -6.13 1.45
N LEU A 112 -7.31 -4.84 1.76
CA LEU A 112 -6.25 -3.84 1.82
C LEU A 112 -6.65 -2.63 2.69
N VAL A 113 -5.64 -1.86 3.11
CA VAL A 113 -5.78 -0.52 3.69
C VAL A 113 -5.44 0.49 2.59
N ALA A 114 -6.31 1.48 2.36
CA ALA A 114 -6.07 2.56 1.42
C ALA A 114 -5.88 3.89 2.16
N LYS A 115 -4.83 4.63 1.81
CA LYS A 115 -4.51 5.94 2.37
C LYS A 115 -3.95 6.87 1.30
N ASP A 116 -4.31 8.16 1.38
CA ASP A 116 -3.74 9.20 0.53
C ASP A 116 -2.27 9.45 0.84
N THR A 117 -1.49 9.68 -0.20
CA THR A 117 -0.18 10.31 -0.09
C THR A 117 -0.30 11.80 -0.38
N HIS A 118 0.34 12.65 0.42
CA HIS A 118 0.28 14.09 0.19
C HIS A 118 1.22 14.52 -0.94
N HIS A 119 0.66 15.19 -1.95
CA HIS A 119 1.45 15.93 -2.95
C HIS A 119 1.60 17.39 -2.54
N HIS A 120 2.81 17.84 -2.32
CA HIS A 120 3.08 19.27 -2.29
C HIS A 120 3.28 19.79 -3.71
N ASN A 121 2.43 20.74 -4.13
CA ASN A 121 2.34 21.33 -5.48
C ASN A 121 3.61 21.99 -6.03
N LEU A 122 4.72 22.04 -5.31
CA LEU A 122 5.93 22.77 -5.72
C LEU A 122 7.06 21.88 -6.24
N ILE A 123 7.00 20.57 -6.03
CA ILE A 123 8.00 19.63 -6.53
C ILE A 123 7.23 18.37 -6.94
N GLN A 124 7.37 17.91 -8.17
CA GLN A 124 6.72 16.69 -8.70
C GLN A 124 7.23 15.40 -8.01
N ARG A 125 7.26 15.38 -6.68
CA ARG A 125 7.66 14.24 -5.86
C ARG A 125 6.57 13.94 -4.86
N THR A 126 6.23 12.68 -4.74
CA THR A 126 5.40 12.15 -3.66
C THR A 126 6.18 12.30 -2.37
N LEU A 127 5.68 13.09 -1.42
CA LEU A 127 6.28 13.16 -0.09
C LEU A 127 5.50 12.23 0.84
N LEU A 128 6.13 11.13 1.24
CA LEU A 128 5.60 10.25 2.25
C LEU A 128 5.75 10.89 3.63
N THR A 129 4.68 10.86 4.40
CA THR A 129 4.66 11.35 5.78
C THR A 129 5.29 10.33 6.73
N ASN A 130 5.59 10.73 7.98
CA ASN A 130 6.01 9.78 9.02
C ASN A 130 4.99 8.67 9.24
N VAL A 131 3.69 8.97 9.11
CA VAL A 131 2.59 8.00 9.18
C VAL A 131 2.71 6.99 8.04
N ASP A 132 2.95 7.42 6.79
CA ASP A 132 3.12 6.52 5.65
C ASP A 132 4.28 5.55 5.86
N TRP A 133 5.42 6.07 6.33
CA TRP A 133 6.60 5.26 6.65
C TRP A 133 6.33 4.25 7.75
N HIS A 134 5.55 4.62 8.75
CA HIS A 134 5.15 3.72 9.82
C HIS A 134 4.23 2.60 9.28
N LEU A 135 3.21 2.95 8.51
CA LEU A 135 2.31 1.97 7.88
C LEU A 135 3.04 1.04 6.91
N ILE A 136 3.99 1.56 6.11
CA ILE A 136 4.82 0.74 5.24
C ILE A 136 5.63 -0.28 6.06
N ARG A 137 6.04 0.04 7.28
CA ARG A 137 6.74 -0.89 8.17
C ARG A 137 5.83 -1.86 8.88
N GLU A 138 4.67 -1.42 9.35
CA GLU A 138 3.92 -2.13 10.39
C GLU A 138 2.51 -2.58 10.00
N CYS A 139 1.94 -2.09 8.89
CA CYS A 139 0.61 -2.53 8.46
C CYS A 139 0.63 -4.02 8.07
N PRO A 140 -0.18 -4.90 8.73
CA PRO A 140 -0.12 -6.35 8.51
C PRO A 140 -0.82 -6.81 7.23
N VAL A 141 -1.69 -5.97 6.68
CA VAL A 141 -2.43 -6.26 5.44
C VAL A 141 -1.85 -5.45 4.28
N PRO A 142 -2.16 -5.77 3.01
CA PRO A 142 -1.72 -4.97 1.87
C PRO A 142 -2.06 -3.50 2.06
N LEU A 143 -1.07 -2.61 1.88
CA LEU A 143 -1.21 -1.17 2.04
C LEU A 143 -1.19 -0.49 0.67
N LEU A 144 -2.27 0.16 0.28
CA LEU A 144 -2.39 0.97 -0.92
C LEU A 144 -2.16 2.45 -0.57
N LEU A 145 -1.07 2.99 -1.06
CA LEU A 145 -0.74 4.41 -1.01
C LEU A 145 -1.19 5.05 -2.33
N VAL A 146 -2.18 5.93 -2.23
CA VAL A 146 -2.87 6.51 -3.38
C VAL A 146 -2.28 7.87 -3.71
N GLN A 147 -1.98 8.05 -4.99
CA GLN A 147 -1.64 9.37 -5.55
C GLN A 147 -2.87 10.01 -6.20
N ASP A 148 -2.98 11.33 -6.09
CA ASP A 148 -4.06 12.08 -6.74
C ASP A 148 -3.84 12.18 -8.25
N ARG A 149 -4.25 11.11 -8.94
CA ARG A 149 -4.12 10.97 -10.41
C ARG A 149 -5.25 10.15 -11.00
N LYS A 150 -5.51 10.39 -12.28
CA LYS A 150 -6.44 9.54 -13.04
C LYS A 150 -5.75 8.24 -13.44
N LEU A 151 -6.48 7.14 -13.34
CA LEU A 151 -6.05 5.84 -13.85
C LEU A 151 -6.50 5.62 -15.30
N ALA A 152 -5.81 4.73 -15.99
CA ALA A 152 -6.27 4.20 -17.27
C ALA A 152 -7.58 3.40 -17.08
N ALA A 153 -8.37 3.27 -18.17
CA ALA A 153 -9.57 2.43 -18.15
C ALA A 153 -9.23 0.95 -17.94
N GLU A 154 -8.12 0.50 -18.51
CA GLU A 154 -7.48 -0.80 -18.33
C GLU A 154 -6.10 -0.58 -17.72
N PRO A 155 -5.98 -0.57 -16.38
CA PRO A 155 -4.75 -0.17 -15.72
C PRO A 155 -3.60 -1.15 -15.91
N ASN A 156 -2.39 -0.61 -15.97
CA ASN A 156 -1.15 -1.39 -15.94
C ASN A 156 -0.73 -1.64 -14.49
N VAL A 157 -0.74 -2.91 -14.09
CA VAL A 157 -0.36 -3.37 -12.74
C VAL A 157 0.99 -4.07 -12.80
N PHE A 158 1.96 -3.54 -12.05
CA PHE A 158 3.33 -4.03 -12.03
C PHE A 158 3.59 -4.83 -10.76
N ALA A 159 4.09 -6.06 -10.90
CA ALA A 159 4.64 -6.86 -9.82
C ALA A 159 6.16 -6.71 -9.81
N ALA A 160 6.72 -6.10 -8.78
CA ALA A 160 8.17 -5.99 -8.59
C ALA A 160 8.67 -7.21 -7.80
N VAL A 161 9.33 -8.14 -8.49
CA VAL A 161 9.79 -9.42 -7.94
C VAL A 161 11.31 -9.57 -8.06
N ASP A 162 11.88 -10.43 -7.21
CA ASP A 162 13.31 -10.78 -7.24
C ASP A 162 13.48 -12.31 -7.14
N PRO A 163 13.26 -13.04 -8.23
CA PRO A 163 13.25 -14.51 -8.23
C PRO A 163 14.63 -15.15 -7.99
N VAL A 164 15.71 -14.38 -8.06
CA VAL A 164 17.06 -14.84 -7.72
C VAL A 164 17.32 -14.76 -6.22
N ASN A 165 16.49 -13.99 -5.50
CA ASN A 165 16.58 -13.81 -4.05
C ASN A 165 17.90 -13.21 -3.56
N GLU A 166 18.47 -12.28 -4.34
CA GLU A 166 19.76 -11.64 -4.04
C GLU A 166 19.80 -10.90 -2.69
N HIS A 167 18.62 -10.55 -2.14
CA HIS A 167 18.51 -9.69 -0.97
C HIS A 167 18.02 -10.42 0.30
N ASP A 168 18.19 -11.74 0.37
CA ASP A 168 17.87 -12.58 1.55
C ASP A 168 16.43 -12.36 2.11
N LYS A 169 15.46 -12.16 1.21
CA LYS A 169 14.05 -12.00 1.55
C LYS A 169 13.34 -13.36 1.67
N PRO A 170 12.20 -13.44 2.39
CA PRO A 170 11.39 -14.65 2.41
C PRO A 170 10.95 -15.04 0.99
N ALA A 171 11.23 -16.27 0.55
CA ALA A 171 10.93 -16.76 -0.80
C ALA A 171 9.44 -16.61 -1.18
N ALA A 172 8.54 -16.83 -0.21
CA ALA A 172 7.10 -16.68 -0.40
C ALA A 172 6.63 -15.22 -0.63
N LEU A 173 7.50 -14.22 -0.45
CA LEU A 173 7.09 -12.82 -0.63
C LEU A 173 6.86 -12.50 -2.11
N ASP A 174 7.69 -13.01 -3.01
CA ASP A 174 7.48 -12.81 -4.45
C ASP A 174 6.20 -13.45 -4.96
N ASP A 175 5.88 -14.65 -4.47
CA ASP A 175 4.62 -15.33 -4.79
C ASP A 175 3.42 -14.49 -4.34
N ARG A 176 3.49 -13.89 -3.15
CA ARG A 176 2.45 -12.99 -2.64
C ARG A 176 2.31 -11.72 -3.45
N ILE A 177 3.41 -11.05 -3.78
CA ILE A 177 3.44 -9.85 -4.61
C ILE A 177 2.79 -10.15 -5.96
N PHE A 178 3.24 -11.22 -6.59
CA PHE A 178 2.78 -11.60 -7.92
C PHE A 178 1.30 -12.01 -7.91
N THR A 179 0.88 -12.84 -6.96
CA THR A 179 -0.52 -13.27 -6.82
C THR A 179 -1.43 -12.06 -6.57
N PHE A 180 -1.06 -11.16 -5.66
CA PHE A 180 -1.85 -9.96 -5.41
C PHE A 180 -1.94 -9.06 -6.64
N ALA A 181 -0.83 -8.83 -7.35
CA ALA A 181 -0.82 -8.04 -8.58
C ALA A 181 -1.69 -8.66 -9.69
N ALA A 182 -1.64 -9.99 -9.84
CA ALA A 182 -2.47 -10.71 -10.79
C ALA A 182 -3.97 -10.62 -10.44
N ASP A 183 -4.33 -10.78 -9.17
CA ASP A 183 -5.70 -10.62 -8.71
C ASP A 183 -6.20 -9.19 -8.91
N LEU A 184 -5.38 -8.20 -8.56
CA LEU A 184 -5.69 -6.79 -8.78
C LEU A 184 -5.89 -6.51 -10.28
N SER A 185 -4.97 -6.95 -11.13
CA SER A 185 -5.08 -6.80 -12.59
C SER A 185 -6.36 -7.43 -13.14
N ARG A 186 -6.73 -8.64 -12.67
CA ARG A 186 -7.95 -9.33 -13.07
C ARG A 186 -9.21 -8.56 -12.65
N VAL A 187 -9.27 -8.10 -11.40
CA VAL A 187 -10.38 -7.30 -10.87
C VAL A 187 -10.55 -6.02 -11.68
N LEU A 188 -9.45 -5.39 -12.04
CA LEU A 188 -9.42 -4.14 -12.78
C LEU A 188 -9.61 -4.32 -14.29
N ARG A 189 -9.58 -5.54 -14.81
CA ARG A 189 -9.51 -5.85 -16.25
C ARG A 189 -8.34 -5.14 -16.93
N GLY A 190 -7.23 -5.05 -16.21
CA GLY A 190 -6.02 -4.38 -16.63
C GLY A 190 -4.95 -5.35 -17.14
N HIS A 191 -3.75 -4.84 -17.28
CA HIS A 191 -2.60 -5.59 -17.79
C HIS A 191 -1.61 -5.88 -16.67
N LEU A 192 -1.22 -7.15 -16.51
CA LEU A 192 -0.20 -7.56 -15.57
C LEU A 192 1.19 -7.44 -16.21
N HIS A 193 2.08 -6.76 -15.50
CA HIS A 193 3.49 -6.63 -15.83
C HIS A 193 4.34 -7.19 -14.69
N VAL A 194 5.41 -7.90 -15.00
CA VAL A 194 6.35 -8.46 -14.02
C VAL A 194 7.70 -7.85 -14.26
N VAL A 195 8.22 -7.16 -13.25
CA VAL A 195 9.49 -6.45 -13.34
C VAL A 195 10.50 -7.08 -12.40
N HIS A 196 11.66 -7.40 -12.94
CA HIS A 196 12.84 -7.78 -12.21
C HIS A 196 14.03 -6.94 -12.66
N SER A 197 14.85 -6.54 -11.72
CA SER A 197 16.11 -5.84 -12.00
C SER A 197 17.28 -6.61 -11.41
N TYR A 198 18.42 -6.52 -12.06
CA TYR A 198 19.67 -7.06 -11.56
C TYR A 198 20.79 -6.03 -11.73
N SER A 199 21.75 -6.03 -10.83
CA SER A 199 22.90 -5.17 -10.92
C SER A 199 24.17 -6.00 -11.08
N THR A 200 25.04 -5.55 -11.98
CA THR A 200 26.42 -6.01 -12.00
C THR A 200 27.21 -5.31 -10.87
N PRO A 201 28.21 -5.96 -10.26
CA PRO A 201 29.01 -5.33 -9.19
C PRO A 201 29.53 -3.95 -9.59
N LEU A 202 29.25 -2.94 -8.76
CA LEU A 202 29.68 -1.56 -8.99
C LEU A 202 31.22 -1.47 -9.05
N GLY A 203 31.73 -0.83 -10.10
CA GLY A 203 33.16 -0.49 -10.24
C GLY A 203 34.06 -1.55 -10.88
N ALA A 204 33.50 -2.69 -11.29
CA ALA A 204 34.21 -3.66 -12.09
C ALA A 204 33.80 -3.54 -13.57
N GLU A 205 34.73 -3.25 -14.46
CA GLU A 205 34.53 -3.54 -15.88
C GLU A 205 34.51 -5.07 -16.04
N LEU A 206 33.31 -5.65 -15.96
CA LEU A 206 33.16 -7.09 -16.18
C LEU A 206 33.43 -7.43 -17.64
N PRO A 207 34.17 -8.49 -17.89
CA PRO A 207 34.30 -9.03 -19.25
C PRO A 207 32.88 -9.27 -19.82
N PRO A 208 32.65 -8.91 -21.12
CA PRO A 208 31.30 -9.05 -21.73
C PRO A 208 30.70 -10.45 -21.63
N ALA A 209 31.58 -11.48 -21.56
CA ALA A 209 31.15 -12.87 -21.37
C ALA A 209 30.51 -13.08 -20.00
N ILE A 210 31.07 -12.51 -18.93
CA ILE A 210 30.52 -12.64 -17.55
C ILE A 210 29.22 -11.86 -17.44
N ALA A 211 29.13 -10.64 -17.95
CA ALA A 211 27.90 -9.86 -17.97
C ALA A 211 26.75 -10.62 -18.67
N LYS A 212 27.05 -11.31 -19.79
CA LYS A 212 26.07 -12.16 -20.49
C LYS A 212 25.62 -13.35 -19.64
N VAL A 213 26.50 -13.98 -18.88
CA VAL A 213 26.15 -15.09 -17.99
C VAL A 213 25.21 -14.61 -16.89
N ILE A 214 25.53 -13.50 -16.21
CA ILE A 214 24.68 -12.91 -15.18
C ILE A 214 23.29 -12.61 -15.77
N ALA A 215 23.20 -11.89 -16.88
CA ALA A 215 21.95 -11.59 -17.54
C ALA A 215 21.14 -12.85 -17.90
N GLN A 216 21.82 -13.93 -18.29
CA GLN A 216 21.17 -15.19 -18.63
C GLN A 216 20.63 -15.91 -17.38
N GLU A 217 21.34 -15.90 -16.27
CA GLU A 217 20.87 -16.45 -15.00
C GLU A 217 19.59 -15.77 -14.53
N HIS A 218 19.52 -14.43 -14.57
CA HIS A 218 18.33 -13.68 -14.22
C HIS A 218 17.14 -13.95 -15.16
N ARG A 219 17.41 -14.10 -16.49
CA ARG A 219 16.37 -14.50 -17.45
C ARG A 219 15.80 -15.88 -17.14
N VAL A 220 16.66 -16.86 -16.81
CA VAL A 220 16.24 -18.21 -16.48
C VAL A 220 15.45 -18.24 -15.17
N ALA A 221 15.91 -17.52 -14.14
CA ALA A 221 15.19 -17.43 -12.87
C ALA A 221 13.80 -16.80 -13.05
N MET A 222 13.73 -15.71 -13.82
CA MET A 222 12.46 -15.04 -14.15
C MET A 222 11.51 -15.95 -14.94
N ALA A 223 12.04 -16.69 -15.91
CA ALA A 223 11.26 -17.67 -16.67
C ALA A 223 10.71 -18.77 -15.77
N LYS A 224 11.56 -19.38 -14.94
CA LYS A 224 11.15 -20.41 -13.98
C LYS A 224 10.08 -19.90 -13.01
N PHE A 225 10.24 -18.69 -12.48
CA PHE A 225 9.25 -18.08 -11.60
C PHE A 225 7.88 -17.93 -12.30
N LEU A 226 7.86 -17.47 -13.55
CA LEU A 226 6.62 -17.30 -14.31
C LEU A 226 6.03 -18.65 -14.77
N ASP A 227 6.85 -19.67 -15.00
CA ASP A 227 6.36 -21.01 -15.35
C ASP A 227 5.61 -21.63 -14.16
N THR A 228 6.05 -21.39 -12.91
CA THR A 228 5.33 -21.82 -11.70
C THR A 228 3.99 -21.07 -11.54
N HIS A 229 3.84 -19.92 -12.16
CA HIS A 229 2.66 -19.06 -12.12
C HIS A 229 1.96 -18.95 -13.48
N ALA A 230 2.16 -19.88 -14.38
CA ALA A 230 1.71 -19.79 -15.78
C ALA A 230 0.22 -19.46 -15.96
N ALA A 231 -0.63 -19.90 -15.02
CA ALA A 231 -2.07 -19.61 -15.04
C ALA A 231 -2.42 -18.14 -14.84
N LEU A 232 -1.49 -17.33 -14.29
CA LEU A 232 -1.71 -15.90 -14.02
C LEU A 232 -1.27 -15.00 -15.16
N GLY A 233 -0.37 -15.46 -16.03
CA GLY A 233 0.14 -14.68 -17.17
C GLY A 233 1.08 -13.54 -16.75
N GLY A 234 1.22 -12.54 -17.62
CA GLY A 234 1.97 -11.31 -17.35
C GLY A 234 3.05 -11.00 -18.40
N ARG A 235 3.24 -9.71 -18.69
CA ARG A 235 4.34 -9.23 -19.55
C ARG A 235 5.62 -9.11 -18.73
N ARG A 236 6.71 -9.66 -19.25
CA ARG A 236 8.02 -9.72 -18.57
C ARG A 236 8.87 -8.50 -18.90
N HIS A 237 9.48 -7.93 -17.87
CA HIS A 237 10.45 -6.84 -18.00
C HIS A 237 11.67 -7.16 -17.14
N LEU A 238 12.84 -7.21 -17.77
CA LEU A 238 14.13 -7.44 -17.12
C LEU A 238 15.04 -6.25 -17.42
N TYR A 239 15.48 -5.60 -16.36
CA TYR A 239 16.35 -4.41 -16.46
C TYR A 239 17.70 -4.66 -15.78
N GLU A 240 18.75 -4.13 -16.40
CA GLU A 240 20.07 -4.05 -15.76
C GLU A 240 20.23 -2.69 -15.10
N GLY A 241 20.54 -2.67 -13.80
CA GLY A 241 20.76 -1.47 -13.02
C GLY A 241 20.21 -1.58 -11.60
N LEU A 242 20.24 -0.48 -10.88
CA LEU A 242 19.72 -0.41 -9.52
C LEU A 242 18.19 -0.55 -9.53
N ALA A 243 17.65 -1.35 -8.62
CA ALA A 243 16.24 -1.70 -8.59
C ALA A 243 15.30 -0.48 -8.60
N HIS A 244 15.65 0.60 -7.87
CA HIS A 244 14.84 1.81 -7.82
C HIS A 244 14.80 2.56 -9.16
N ASP A 245 15.93 2.67 -9.87
CA ASP A 245 15.99 3.35 -11.17
C ASP A 245 15.27 2.50 -12.24
N CYS A 246 15.48 1.17 -12.20
CA CYS A 246 14.86 0.24 -13.12
C CYS A 246 13.32 0.22 -12.97
N LEU A 247 12.82 0.24 -11.72
CA LEU A 247 11.39 0.24 -11.47
C LEU A 247 10.74 1.56 -11.86
N GLN A 248 11.40 2.70 -11.59
CA GLN A 248 10.95 4.01 -12.05
C GLN A 248 10.89 4.03 -13.58
N LYS A 249 11.96 3.61 -14.26
CA LYS A 249 12.03 3.53 -15.73
C LYS A 249 10.92 2.66 -16.30
N ALA A 250 10.71 1.45 -15.73
CA ALA A 250 9.64 0.56 -16.17
C ALA A 250 8.25 1.20 -16.00
N ALA A 251 8.03 1.88 -14.86
CA ALA A 251 6.76 2.55 -14.58
C ALA A 251 6.48 3.70 -15.57
N GLU A 252 7.50 4.47 -15.93
CA GLU A 252 7.39 5.56 -16.90
C GLU A 252 7.21 5.03 -18.34
N GLU A 253 8.04 4.07 -18.79
CA GLU A 253 8.01 3.52 -20.15
C GLU A 253 6.69 2.83 -20.48
N HIS A 254 6.06 2.21 -19.49
CA HIS A 254 4.84 1.42 -19.69
C HIS A 254 3.63 2.00 -18.98
N ALA A 255 3.69 3.26 -18.58
CA ALA A 255 2.59 4.00 -17.93
C ALA A 255 1.94 3.19 -16.81
N ALA A 256 2.71 2.79 -15.80
CA ALA A 256 2.22 2.04 -14.66
C ALA A 256 1.13 2.83 -13.92
N ASP A 257 0.03 2.16 -13.60
CA ASP A 257 -1.02 2.68 -12.74
C ASP A 257 -0.85 2.22 -11.30
N PHE A 258 -0.38 0.98 -11.12
CA PHE A 258 -0.07 0.40 -9.83
C PHE A 258 1.29 -0.31 -9.87
N VAL A 259 2.05 -0.15 -8.81
CA VAL A 259 3.23 -0.97 -8.53
C VAL A 259 2.98 -1.73 -7.24
N VAL A 260 3.06 -3.05 -7.31
CA VAL A 260 2.97 -3.96 -6.16
C VAL A 260 4.37 -4.44 -5.82
N MET A 261 4.82 -4.17 -4.60
CA MET A 261 6.16 -4.53 -4.14
C MET A 261 6.16 -4.99 -2.68
N GLY A 262 7.21 -5.67 -2.28
CA GLY A 262 7.39 -6.14 -0.91
C GLY A 262 8.10 -5.10 -0.03
N ALA A 263 7.67 -4.99 1.23
CA ALA A 263 8.49 -4.40 2.28
C ALA A 263 9.28 -5.52 2.96
N VAL A 264 10.61 -5.49 2.83
CA VAL A 264 11.50 -6.52 3.38
C VAL A 264 12.07 -6.07 4.71
N ALA A 265 11.91 -6.93 5.75
CA ALA A 265 12.73 -6.84 6.95
C ALA A 265 14.06 -7.55 6.71
N ARG A 266 15.18 -6.93 7.01
CA ARG A 266 16.45 -7.67 7.11
C ARG A 266 16.39 -8.60 8.31
N ARG A 267 16.73 -9.91 8.11
CA ARG A 267 16.79 -10.90 9.18
C ARG A 267 17.65 -10.40 10.35
N GLY A 268 17.15 -10.57 11.57
CA GLY A 268 17.88 -10.26 12.81
C GLY A 268 17.60 -8.90 13.47
N LEU A 269 16.75 -8.07 12.89
CA LEU A 269 16.31 -6.81 13.49
C LEU A 269 14.83 -6.90 13.88
N LYS A 270 14.50 -6.63 15.14
CA LYS A 270 13.12 -6.62 15.67
C LYS A 270 12.20 -5.57 15.04
N ARG A 271 12.71 -4.72 14.14
CA ARG A 271 11.95 -3.71 13.40
C ARG A 271 12.20 -3.87 11.90
N LEU A 272 11.13 -3.78 11.11
CA LEU A 272 11.20 -3.73 9.66
C LEU A 272 11.98 -2.47 9.23
N PHE A 273 13.18 -2.68 8.69
CA PHE A 273 13.87 -1.62 7.96
C PHE A 273 13.38 -1.65 6.51
N ILE A 274 12.82 -0.55 6.08
CA ILE A 274 12.62 -0.32 4.66
C ILE A 274 14.02 -0.15 4.09
N GLY A 275 14.42 -1.02 3.17
CA GLY A 275 15.73 -0.89 2.54
C GLY A 275 15.85 0.46 1.80
N SER A 276 17.05 1.03 1.75
CA SER A 276 17.33 2.29 1.04
C SER A 276 16.84 2.30 -0.41
N THR A 277 16.71 1.13 -1.02
CA THR A 277 16.14 0.95 -2.36
C THR A 277 14.64 1.24 -2.37
N ALA A 278 13.90 0.68 -1.39
CA ALA A 278 12.46 0.91 -1.29
C ALA A 278 12.16 2.38 -0.98
N GLU A 279 12.91 3.03 -0.08
CA GLU A 279 12.76 4.46 0.21
C GLU A 279 12.90 5.32 -1.05
N ARG A 280 13.91 5.06 -1.87
CA ARG A 280 14.13 5.80 -3.12
C ARG A 280 13.06 5.54 -4.18
N VAL A 281 12.50 4.33 -4.22
CA VAL A 281 11.39 3.99 -5.12
C VAL A 281 10.14 4.75 -4.73
N LEU A 282 9.81 4.75 -3.44
CA LEU A 282 8.58 5.31 -2.89
C LEU A 282 8.42 6.81 -3.17
N ASP A 283 9.52 7.56 -3.14
CA ASP A 283 9.52 9.01 -3.40
C ASP A 283 9.42 9.38 -4.88
N ARG A 284 9.60 8.44 -5.80
CA ARG A 284 9.78 8.73 -7.22
C ARG A 284 8.78 8.07 -8.16
N LEU A 285 8.06 7.06 -7.71
CA LEU A 285 7.09 6.39 -8.58
C LEU A 285 5.92 7.31 -8.90
N PRO A 286 5.55 7.45 -10.19
CA PRO A 286 4.45 8.32 -10.62
C PRO A 286 3.10 7.58 -10.59
N CYS A 287 2.89 6.63 -9.70
CA CYS A 287 1.72 5.75 -9.69
C CYS A 287 1.36 5.32 -8.26
N ASP A 288 0.19 4.71 -8.12
CA ASP A 288 -0.24 4.12 -6.86
C ASP A 288 0.67 2.97 -6.47
N LEU A 289 0.90 2.83 -5.17
CA LEU A 289 1.81 1.84 -4.64
C LEU A 289 1.10 0.88 -3.70
N VAL A 290 1.28 -0.43 -3.92
CA VAL A 290 0.81 -1.46 -3.01
C VAL A 290 1.99 -2.14 -2.34
N ILE A 291 2.01 -2.09 -1.01
CA ILE A 291 3.04 -2.73 -0.19
C ILE A 291 2.51 -4.05 0.36
N ILE A 292 3.25 -5.12 0.12
CA ILE A 292 2.94 -6.48 0.59
C ILE A 292 3.95 -6.89 1.67
N LYS A 293 3.45 -7.48 2.75
CA LYS A 293 4.27 -8.06 3.82
C LYS A 293 4.52 -9.56 3.61
N PRO A 294 5.62 -10.11 4.15
CA PRO A 294 5.78 -11.56 4.26
C PRO A 294 4.65 -12.21 5.04
N LEU A 295 4.43 -13.52 4.86
CA LEU A 295 3.43 -14.30 5.62
C LEU A 295 3.75 -14.34 7.12
N GLU A 296 5.04 -14.41 7.45
CA GLU A 296 5.57 -14.49 8.82
C GLU A 296 5.65 -13.11 9.51
N PHE A 297 4.99 -12.10 8.94
CA PHE A 297 5.00 -10.77 9.53
C PHE A 297 4.17 -10.77 10.81
N GLU A 298 4.81 -10.46 11.92
CA GLU A 298 4.17 -10.27 13.23
C GLU A 298 3.94 -8.76 13.46
N VAL A 299 2.74 -8.42 13.90
CA VAL A 299 2.41 -7.04 14.31
C VAL A 299 3.23 -6.73 15.56
N PRO A 300 3.90 -5.57 15.65
CA PRO A 300 4.62 -5.19 16.85
C PRO A 300 3.74 -5.22 18.10
N GLU A 301 4.32 -5.61 19.24
CA GLU A 301 3.59 -5.74 20.53
C GLU A 301 2.92 -4.43 20.97
N ASP A 302 3.50 -3.28 20.60
CA ASP A 302 2.96 -1.95 20.89
C ASP A 302 1.66 -1.65 20.10
N ALA A 303 1.33 -2.48 19.13
CA ALA A 303 0.13 -2.37 18.29
C ALA A 303 -0.95 -3.41 18.62
N ASN A 304 -0.74 -4.22 19.68
CA ASN A 304 -1.71 -5.22 20.16
C ASN A 304 -2.52 -4.70 21.34
#